data_88dc1220c9f3bee40113e30bf79300bb
#
_entry.id   88dc1220c9f3bee40113e30bf79300bb
#
_cell.length_a   1.000
_cell.length_b   1.000
_cell.length_c   1.000
_cell.angle_alpha   90.00
_cell.angle_beta   90.00
_cell.angle_gamma   90.00
#
_symmetry.space_group_name_H-M   'P 1'
#
loop_
_entity.id
_entity.type
_entity.pdbx_description
1 polymer ?
#
loop_
_entity_poly.entity_id
_entity_poly.type
_entity_poly.pdbx_seq_one_letter_code
_entity_poly.pdbx_strand_id
1 'polypeptide(L)'
;MRRIFQASSILLACLGAPDVEAGFRSPESVVRNVYAHYGSGTPELSRGLPRDEETARKFFDPSLRTAWTAPHHEPYDFLVQSTTWKLGAVSISILRKQFDKTYVAAIFDNQGRAVTLNFILVNGPDGWVITDVESPHDSLRMFLDQFKN
;
A
#
# COMPACT_ATOMS: atom_id res chain seq x y z
N MET A 1 57.61 3.89 -11.23
CA MET A 1 57.12 3.86 -11.04
C MET A 1 55.92 3.75 -10.73
N ARG A 2 55.38 3.53 -10.60
CA ARG A 2 54.39 3.53 -10.35
C ARG A 2 53.39 3.02 -9.97
N ARG A 3 52.67 2.91 -9.72
CA ARG A 3 51.86 2.56 -9.31
C ARG A 3 50.73 2.40 -9.20
N ILE A 4 49.92 2.11 -9.00
CA ILE A 4 48.99 1.97 -8.85
C ILE A 4 47.94 1.68 -8.47
N PHE A 5 47.29 1.54 -8.17
CA PHE A 5 46.49 1.35 -7.75
C PHE A 5 45.48 0.99 -7.63
N GLN A 6 44.73 0.75 -7.40
CA GLN A 6 43.91 0.41 -7.24
C GLN A 6 42.86 0.42 -6.78
N ALA A 7 42.33 0.35 -6.63
CA ALA A 7 41.45 0.41 -6.17
C ALA A 7 40.43 -0.35 -5.97
N SER A 8 39.89 -0.49 -5.79
CA SER A 8 39.13 -1.14 -5.63
C SER A 8 37.97 -1.20 -5.20
N SER A 9 37.44 -1.21 -5.15
CA SER A 9 36.52 -1.20 -4.84
C SER A 9 35.49 -1.75 -4.48
N ILE A 10 35.07 -1.91 -4.27
CA ILE A 10 34.25 -2.32 -3.88
C ILE A 10 33.19 -2.44 -3.60
N LEU A 11 32.68 -2.49 -3.49
CA LEU A 11 31.83 -2.60 -3.14
C LEU A 11 30.84 -2.99 -2.98
N LEU A 12 30.49 -3.11 -2.91
CA LEU A 12 29.67 -3.40 -2.71
C LEU A 12 28.77 -3.84 -2.32
N ALA A 13 28.68 -4.07 -2.02
CA ALA A 13 28.05 -4.59 -1.52
C ALA A 13 27.03 -4.70 -1.11
N CYS A 14 26.68 -4.64 -0.86
CA CYS A 14 25.91 -4.67 -0.35
C CYS A 14 24.85 -4.86 -0.50
N LEU A 15 24.68 -4.84 -0.79
CA LEU A 15 23.94 -4.83 -1.01
C LEU A 15 22.95 -5.46 -0.77
N GLY A 16 22.64 -5.45 -0.55
CA GLY A 16 21.76 -5.92 -0.40
C GLY A 16 20.94 -6.47 0.21
N ALA A 17 20.70 -6.53 0.26
CA ALA A 17 20.22 -7.24 0.80
C ALA A 17 19.10 -7.28 1.47
N PRO A 18 19.05 -7.32 2.44
CA PRO A 18 17.98 -7.54 3.28
C PRO A 18 16.88 -6.57 3.20
N ASP A 19 16.95 -5.72 2.29
CA ASP A 19 15.90 -4.76 2.15
C ASP A 19 14.57 -5.39 1.81
N VAL A 20 14.58 -6.65 1.44
CA VAL A 20 13.32 -7.34 1.21
C VAL A 20 12.48 -7.41 2.47
N GLU A 21 13.13 -7.31 3.65
CA GLU A 21 12.40 -7.36 4.91
C GLU A 21 11.98 -5.98 5.38
N ALA A 22 12.55 -4.95 4.84
CA ALA A 22 12.21 -3.61 5.26
C ALA A 22 10.87 -3.22 4.69
N GLY A 23 10.09 -2.51 5.47
CA GLY A 23 8.85 -1.95 5.03
C GLY A 23 9.07 -0.67 4.25
N PHE A 24 8.00 0.02 4.01
CA PHE A 24 8.02 1.25 3.23
C PHE A 24 8.64 2.40 4.03
N ARG A 25 9.39 3.25 3.34
CA ARG A 25 10.10 4.35 3.98
C ARG A 25 9.31 5.64 4.04
N SER A 26 8.21 5.73 3.33
CA SER A 26 7.34 6.90 3.38
C SER A 26 5.90 6.49 3.28
N PRO A 27 4.99 7.28 3.84
CA PRO A 27 3.57 6.94 3.75
C PRO A 27 3.06 6.98 2.32
N GLU A 28 3.57 7.89 1.49
CA GLU A 28 3.14 7.93 0.10
C GLU A 28 3.54 6.68 -0.66
N SER A 29 4.71 6.10 -0.33
CA SER A 29 5.15 4.90 -1.02
C SER A 29 4.27 3.70 -0.71
N VAL A 30 3.71 3.63 0.49
CA VAL A 30 2.73 2.58 0.83
C VAL A 30 1.54 2.67 -0.12
N VAL A 31 0.94 3.86 -0.21
CA VAL A 31 -0.25 4.08 -1.02
C VAL A 31 0.06 3.83 -2.50
N ARG A 32 1.20 4.30 -2.96
CA ARG A 32 1.61 4.09 -4.35
C ARG A 32 1.72 2.60 -4.65
N ASN A 33 2.26 1.83 -3.73
CA ASN A 33 2.42 0.40 -3.91
C ASN A 33 1.10 -0.37 -3.82
N VAL A 34 0.13 0.13 -3.06
CA VAL A 34 -1.21 -0.44 -3.09
C VAL A 34 -1.76 -0.37 -4.51
N TYR A 35 -1.72 0.81 -5.10
CA TYR A 35 -2.31 1.01 -6.43
C TYR A 35 -1.50 0.40 -7.57
N ALA A 36 -0.27 -0.01 -7.32
CA ALA A 36 0.47 -0.80 -8.28
C ALA A 36 -0.21 -2.13 -8.57
N HIS A 37 -1.03 -2.64 -7.64
CA HIS A 37 -1.78 -3.88 -7.83
C HIS A 37 -3.08 -3.68 -8.61
N TYR A 38 -3.40 -2.43 -8.92
CA TYR A 38 -4.60 -2.07 -9.69
C TYR A 38 -4.24 -1.38 -11.00
N GLY A 39 -2.98 -1.33 -11.31
CA GLY A 39 -2.50 -0.64 -12.47
C GLY A 39 -2.73 -1.42 -13.65
N SER A 40 -2.36 -1.10 -14.65
CA SER A 40 -2.65 -1.47 -15.71
C SER A 40 -1.91 -2.17 -16.68
N GLY A 41 -2.32 -2.77 -17.49
CA GLY A 41 -1.64 -3.35 -18.50
C GLY A 41 -1.99 -4.77 -18.69
N THR A 42 -1.57 -5.64 -17.85
CA THR A 42 -1.89 -7.06 -17.98
C THR A 42 -2.82 -7.49 -16.86
N PRO A 43 -3.73 -8.43 -17.15
CA PRO A 43 -4.63 -8.93 -16.11
C PRO A 43 -3.89 -9.49 -14.90
N GLU A 44 -2.73 -10.08 -15.10
CA GLU A 44 -1.97 -10.66 -14.00
C GLU A 44 -1.46 -9.60 -13.04
N LEU A 45 -1.19 -8.40 -13.54
CA LEU A 45 -0.64 -7.32 -12.72
C LEU A 45 -1.71 -6.39 -12.17
N SER A 46 -2.98 -6.65 -12.47
CA SER A 46 -4.06 -5.79 -12.01
C SER A 46 -5.16 -6.58 -11.34
N ARG A 47 -4.79 -7.52 -10.50
CA ARG A 47 -5.76 -8.37 -9.81
C ARG A 47 -6.24 -7.80 -8.48
N GLY A 48 -5.75 -6.64 -8.12
CA GLY A 48 -6.04 -6.07 -6.82
C GLY A 48 -5.03 -6.52 -5.77
N LEU A 49 -5.14 -5.95 -4.60
CA LEU A 49 -4.23 -6.25 -3.51
C LEU A 49 -4.51 -7.66 -2.96
N PRO A 50 -3.52 -8.55 -2.95
CA PRO A 50 -3.74 -9.93 -2.50
C PRO A 50 -4.18 -10.02 -1.03
N ARG A 51 -4.89 -11.08 -0.71
CA ARG A 51 -5.44 -11.32 0.63
C ARG A 51 -4.58 -12.25 1.49
N ASP A 52 -3.36 -12.52 1.07
CA ASP A 52 -2.48 -13.42 1.81
C ASP A 52 -1.78 -12.70 2.97
N GLU A 53 -1.19 -13.49 3.86
CA GLU A 53 -0.53 -12.96 5.04
C GLU A 53 0.72 -12.15 4.72
N GLU A 54 1.44 -12.52 3.69
CA GLU A 54 2.65 -11.81 3.31
C GLU A 54 2.32 -10.39 2.87
N THR A 55 1.29 -10.24 2.04
CA THR A 55 0.83 -8.93 1.60
C THR A 55 0.31 -8.12 2.79
N ALA A 56 -0.48 -8.77 3.65
CA ALA A 56 -1.04 -8.08 4.81
C ALA A 56 0.06 -7.57 5.74
N ARG A 57 1.10 -8.36 5.94
CA ARG A 57 2.22 -7.97 6.80
C ARG A 57 2.96 -6.77 6.22
N LYS A 58 3.06 -6.72 4.92
CA LYS A 58 3.78 -5.65 4.24
C LYS A 58 3.03 -4.32 4.30
N PHE A 59 1.72 -4.34 4.17
CA PHE A 59 0.92 -3.12 4.00
C PHE A 59 0.19 -2.66 5.24
N PHE A 60 -0.19 -3.55 6.16
CA PHE A 60 -1.14 -3.23 7.22
C PHE A 60 -0.57 -3.40 8.62
N ASP A 61 -1.11 -2.66 9.57
CA ASP A 61 -0.76 -2.84 10.97
C ASP A 61 -1.34 -4.17 11.48
N PRO A 62 -0.89 -4.66 12.64
CA PRO A 62 -1.30 -6.00 13.10
C PRO A 62 -2.81 -6.23 13.15
N SER A 63 -3.58 -5.28 13.64
CA SER A 63 -5.03 -5.51 13.75
C SER A 63 -5.72 -5.50 12.38
N LEU A 64 -5.27 -4.66 11.48
CA LEU A 64 -5.85 -4.63 10.14
C LEU A 64 -5.43 -5.86 9.32
N ARG A 65 -4.23 -6.42 9.59
CA ARG A 65 -3.81 -7.68 8.97
C ARG A 65 -4.81 -8.78 9.25
N THR A 66 -5.22 -8.91 10.50
CA THR A 66 -6.16 -9.93 10.90
C THR A 66 -7.49 -9.77 10.16
N ALA A 67 -7.98 -8.55 10.08
CA ALA A 67 -9.23 -8.30 9.36
C ALA A 67 -9.08 -8.56 7.85
N TRP A 68 -7.93 -8.18 7.28
CA TRP A 68 -7.70 -8.34 5.85
C TRP A 68 -7.62 -9.79 5.41
N THR A 69 -7.00 -10.64 6.23
CA THR A 69 -6.80 -12.04 5.87
C THR A 69 -7.95 -12.95 6.33
N ALA A 70 -8.85 -12.44 7.16
CA ALA A 70 -10.01 -13.23 7.59
C ALA A 70 -10.93 -13.50 6.40
N PRO A 71 -11.65 -14.64 6.42
CA PRO A 71 -12.62 -14.92 5.36
C PRO A 71 -13.73 -13.89 5.35
N HIS A 72 -14.06 -13.37 4.19
CA HIS A 72 -15.18 -12.42 4.03
C HIS A 72 -15.67 -12.39 2.60
N HIS A 73 -16.84 -11.81 2.42
CA HIS A 73 -17.50 -11.73 1.12
C HIS A 73 -17.89 -10.28 0.86
N GLU A 74 -16.96 -9.44 0.39
CA GLU A 74 -17.30 -8.07 0.07
C GLU A 74 -18.00 -7.98 -1.27
N PRO A 75 -18.96 -7.05 -1.37
CA PRO A 75 -19.66 -6.83 -2.63
C PRO A 75 -18.79 -6.13 -3.69
N TYR A 76 -17.68 -5.53 -3.29
CA TYR A 76 -16.76 -4.86 -4.22
C TYR A 76 -15.41 -4.69 -3.53
N ASP A 77 -14.41 -4.28 -4.28
CA ASP A 77 -13.08 -3.99 -3.73
C ASP A 77 -13.07 -2.56 -3.17
N PHE A 78 -12.88 -2.45 -1.86
CA PHE A 78 -12.91 -1.17 -1.16
C PHE A 78 -11.88 -0.19 -1.70
N LEU A 79 -10.72 -0.67 -2.09
CA LEU A 79 -9.60 0.18 -2.47
C LEU A 79 -9.79 0.85 -3.83
N VAL A 80 -10.75 0.39 -4.62
CA VAL A 80 -11.11 1.03 -5.89
C VAL A 80 -12.61 1.34 -5.95
N GLN A 81 -13.35 1.00 -4.89
CA GLN A 81 -14.79 1.29 -4.75
C GLN A 81 -15.61 0.71 -5.91
N SER A 82 -15.22 -0.47 -6.37
CA SER A 82 -15.92 -1.12 -7.49
C SER A 82 -15.51 -2.58 -7.58
N THR A 83 -16.31 -3.37 -8.29
CA THR A 83 -15.97 -4.76 -8.60
C THR A 83 -15.01 -4.85 -9.77
N THR A 84 -14.93 -3.80 -10.57
CA THR A 84 -14.03 -3.75 -11.71
C THR A 84 -13.27 -2.44 -11.67
N TRP A 85 -12.14 -2.40 -12.33
CA TRP A 85 -11.34 -1.18 -12.34
C TRP A 85 -10.54 -1.00 -13.61
N LYS A 86 -10.39 0.26 -13.96
CA LYS A 86 -9.46 0.74 -14.95
C LYS A 86 -9.14 2.15 -14.52
N LEU A 87 -8.05 2.28 -13.78
CA LEU A 87 -7.73 3.53 -13.11
C LEU A 87 -7.01 4.48 -14.04
N GLY A 88 -7.35 5.75 -13.92
CA GLY A 88 -6.52 6.81 -14.44
C GLY A 88 -5.34 7.03 -13.51
N ALA A 89 -4.61 8.10 -13.70
CA ALA A 89 -3.47 8.42 -12.86
C ALA A 89 -3.95 8.60 -11.42
N VAL A 90 -3.21 8.03 -10.47
CA VAL A 90 -3.53 8.15 -9.05
C VAL A 90 -2.72 9.31 -8.49
N SER A 91 -3.41 10.30 -7.95
CA SER A 91 -2.78 11.43 -7.28
C SER A 91 -2.66 11.10 -5.79
N ILE A 92 -1.46 11.18 -5.26
CA ILE A 92 -1.19 10.81 -3.86
C ILE A 92 -0.58 12.02 -3.17
N SER A 93 -1.17 12.45 -2.06
CA SER A 93 -0.66 13.60 -1.33
C SER A 93 -0.92 13.46 0.17
N ILE A 94 0.00 13.97 0.97
CA ILE A 94 -0.18 14.02 2.41
C ILE A 94 -1.16 15.14 2.72
N LEU A 95 -2.22 14.81 3.45
CA LEU A 95 -3.22 15.78 3.88
C LEU A 95 -2.82 16.46 5.18
N ARG A 96 -2.38 15.65 6.15
CA ARG A 96 -1.99 16.17 7.46
C ARG A 96 -1.29 15.09 8.26
N LYS A 97 -0.62 15.53 9.30
CA LYS A 97 -0.05 14.66 10.31
C LYS A 97 -0.68 15.01 11.64
N GLN A 98 -1.08 14.00 12.39
CA GLN A 98 -1.74 14.22 13.66
C GLN A 98 -1.27 13.14 14.64
N PHE A 99 -0.52 13.53 15.64
CA PHE A 99 0.12 12.60 16.57
C PHE A 99 1.03 11.65 15.79
N ASP A 100 0.84 10.36 15.97
CA ASP A 100 1.63 9.34 15.26
C ASP A 100 1.05 8.95 13.92
N LYS A 101 -0.05 9.58 13.49
CA LYS A 101 -0.73 9.21 12.25
C LYS A 101 -0.46 10.21 11.14
N THR A 102 -0.34 9.71 9.93
CA THR A 102 -0.25 10.53 8.73
C THR A 102 -1.41 10.15 7.82
N TYR A 103 -2.11 11.17 7.33
CA TYR A 103 -3.26 11.00 6.45
C TYR A 103 -2.85 11.31 5.03
N VAL A 104 -3.04 10.34 4.14
CA VAL A 104 -2.63 10.45 2.73
C VAL A 104 -3.85 10.26 1.85
N ALA A 105 -4.11 11.23 0.98
CA ALA A 105 -5.21 11.12 0.04
C ALA A 105 -4.75 10.42 -1.23
N ALA A 106 -5.60 9.53 -1.72
CA ALA A 106 -5.46 8.95 -3.05
C ALA A 106 -6.69 9.36 -3.84
N ILE A 107 -6.48 10.02 -4.95
CA ILE A 107 -7.54 10.54 -5.80
C ILE A 107 -7.32 10.03 -7.21
N PHE A 108 -8.32 9.39 -7.77
CA PHE A 108 -8.20 8.83 -9.11
C PHE A 108 -9.58 8.68 -9.74
N ASP A 109 -9.56 8.44 -11.03
CA ASP A 109 -10.76 8.10 -11.77
C ASP A 109 -10.77 6.60 -11.98
N ASN A 110 -11.90 5.98 -11.72
CA ASN A 110 -12.09 4.56 -12.01
C ASN A 110 -13.26 4.42 -12.96
N GLN A 111 -12.95 4.15 -14.22
CA GLN A 111 -13.95 3.94 -15.27
C GLN A 111 -14.94 5.11 -15.35
N GLY A 112 -14.45 6.33 -15.25
CA GLY A 112 -15.26 7.53 -15.35
C GLY A 112 -15.82 8.04 -14.04
N ARG A 113 -15.58 7.33 -12.93
CA ARG A 113 -16.05 7.76 -11.61
C ARG A 113 -14.89 8.27 -10.78
N ALA A 114 -15.05 9.44 -10.21
CA ALA A 114 -14.03 10.00 -9.33
C ALA A 114 -14.07 9.29 -7.99
N VAL A 115 -12.91 8.84 -7.53
CA VAL A 115 -12.75 8.17 -6.24
C VAL A 115 -11.74 8.93 -5.40
N THR A 116 -12.09 9.15 -4.14
CA THR A 116 -11.18 9.74 -3.16
C THR A 116 -11.17 8.86 -1.93
N LEU A 117 -9.98 8.42 -1.55
CA LEU A 117 -9.80 7.63 -0.34
C LEU A 117 -8.71 8.28 0.51
N ASN A 118 -8.90 8.26 1.82
CA ASN A 118 -7.92 8.77 2.77
C ASN A 118 -7.30 7.60 3.52
N PHE A 119 -6.02 7.40 3.31
CA PHE A 119 -5.27 6.36 4.00
C PHE A 119 -4.72 6.93 5.30
N ILE A 120 -4.87 6.18 6.38
CA ILE A 120 -4.34 6.55 7.67
C ILE A 120 -3.18 5.60 7.95
N LEU A 121 -1.99 6.17 8.13
CA LEU A 121 -0.77 5.39 8.25
C LEU A 121 -0.02 5.73 9.53
N VAL A 122 0.72 4.75 10.01
CA VAL A 122 1.63 4.91 11.14
C VAL A 122 2.99 4.38 10.76
N ASN A 123 4.03 4.92 11.37
CA ASN A 123 5.39 4.42 11.16
C ASN A 123 5.66 3.35 12.21
N GLY A 124 5.55 2.10 11.81
CA GLY A 124 5.77 0.97 12.69
C GLY A 124 7.23 0.57 12.77
N PRO A 125 7.53 -0.51 13.49
CA PRO A 125 8.91 -0.97 13.67
C PRO A 125 9.61 -1.28 12.36
N ASP A 126 8.88 -1.79 11.39
CA ASP A 126 9.45 -2.20 10.12
C ASP A 126 9.17 -1.22 8.98
N GLY A 127 8.59 -0.07 9.28
CA GLY A 127 8.28 0.94 8.29
C GLY A 127 6.83 1.39 8.36
N TRP A 128 6.42 2.16 7.37
CA TRP A 128 5.07 2.71 7.34
C TRP A 128 4.06 1.64 6.97
N VAL A 129 2.95 1.60 7.70
CA VAL A 129 1.86 0.66 7.45
C VAL A 129 0.52 1.38 7.57
N ILE A 130 -0.49 0.78 6.92
CA ILE A 130 -1.85 1.31 6.91
C ILE A 130 -2.58 0.83 8.16
N THR A 131 -3.19 1.75 8.88
CA THR A 131 -4.03 1.40 10.02
C THR A 131 -5.51 1.45 9.65
N ASP A 132 -5.90 2.25 8.68
CA ASP A 132 -7.26 2.25 8.14
C ASP A 132 -7.29 3.00 6.82
N VAL A 133 -8.39 2.87 6.09
CA VAL A 133 -8.65 3.62 4.87
C VAL A 133 -10.08 4.12 4.95
N GLU A 134 -10.28 5.39 4.67
CA GLU A 134 -11.61 6.00 4.75
C GLU A 134 -12.12 6.39 3.37
N SER A 135 -13.37 6.02 3.10
CA SER A 135 -14.12 6.56 1.97
C SER A 135 -15.08 7.62 2.53
N PRO A 136 -15.83 8.33 1.69
CA PRO A 136 -16.78 9.32 2.21
C PRO A 136 -17.81 8.77 3.19
N HIS A 137 -18.14 7.49 3.10
CA HIS A 137 -19.22 6.92 3.90
C HIS A 137 -18.82 5.75 4.79
N ASP A 138 -17.59 5.27 4.70
CA ASP A 138 -17.21 4.03 5.38
C ASP A 138 -15.72 4.01 5.62
N SER A 139 -15.25 2.99 6.33
CA SER A 139 -13.83 2.74 6.50
C SER A 139 -13.55 1.28 6.15
N LEU A 140 -12.31 1.00 5.80
CA LEU A 140 -11.91 -0.37 5.46
C LEU A 140 -12.18 -1.32 6.62
N ARG A 141 -11.89 -0.89 7.85
CA ARG A 141 -12.13 -1.73 9.03
C ARG A 141 -13.60 -2.07 9.19
N MET A 142 -14.47 -1.08 9.06
CA MET A 142 -15.90 -1.30 9.18
C MET A 142 -16.42 -2.17 8.05
N PHE A 143 -15.93 -1.92 6.85
CA PHE A 143 -16.30 -2.68 5.67
C PHE A 143 -15.93 -4.16 5.81
N LEU A 144 -14.70 -4.45 6.22
CA LEU A 144 -14.26 -5.82 6.41
C LEU A 144 -15.04 -6.51 7.53
N ASP A 145 -15.35 -5.78 8.61
CA ASP A 145 -16.12 -6.34 9.70
C ASP A 145 -17.56 -6.65 9.27
N GLN A 146 -18.14 -5.78 8.47
CA GLN A 146 -19.51 -5.96 7.99
C GLN A 146 -19.69 -7.19 7.13
N PHE A 147 -18.68 -7.51 6.31
CA PHE A 147 -18.77 -8.61 5.35
C PHE A 147 -17.94 -9.84 5.74
N LYS A 148 -17.54 -9.95 6.97
CA LYS A 148 -16.81 -11.14 7.41
C LYS A 148 -17.76 -12.34 7.48
N ASN A 149 -17.20 -13.53 7.25
CA ASN A 149 -17.97 -14.77 7.31
C ASN A 149 -18.14 -15.26 8.74
#